data_dd4aff21e8ddec6ca15cdaf61fa4026a
#
_entry.id   dd4aff21e8ddec6ca15cdaf61fa4026a
#
_cell.length_a   1.000
_cell.length_b   1.000
_cell.length_c   1.000
_cell.angle_alpha   90.00
_cell.angle_beta   90.00
_cell.angle_gamma   90.00
#
_symmetry.space_group_name_H-M   'P 1'
#
loop_
_entity.id
_entity.type
_entity.pdbx_description
1 polymer ?
#
loop_
_entity_poly.entity_id
_entity_poly.type
_entity_poly.pdbx_seq_one_letter_code
_entity_poly.pdbx_strand_id
1 'polypeptide(L)' 'MEKQIFSRRMAYELRKRGFNILRVEPNPYKPEFDIYVFEETQELCEAMRKLSKK' A
#
# COMPACT_ATOMS: atom_id res chain seq x y z
N MET A 1 -4.47 12.53 3.27
CA MET A 1 -3.13 12.38 2.70
C MET A 1 -3.02 11.03 2.01
N GLU A 2 -2.06 10.93 1.12
CA GLU A 2 -1.87 9.70 0.37
C GLU A 2 -0.65 8.96 0.85
N LYS A 3 -0.75 7.65 0.86
CA LYS A 3 0.36 6.79 1.26
C LYS A 3 0.76 5.91 0.09
N GLN A 4 2.01 5.99 -0.31
CA GLN A 4 2.54 5.17 -1.39
C GLN A 4 3.05 3.85 -0.84
N ILE A 5 2.56 2.76 -1.39
CA ILE A 5 2.95 1.42 -0.98
C ILE A 5 3.72 0.79 -2.14
N PHE A 6 4.99 0.50 -1.91
CA PHE A 6 5.86 -0.05 -2.95
C PHE A 6 5.83 -1.57 -2.97
N SER A 7 5.40 -2.18 -1.87
CA SER A 7 5.34 -3.63 -1.78
C SER A 7 4.01 -4.15 -2.30
N ARG A 8 4.07 -4.98 -3.33
CA ARG A 8 2.88 -5.59 -3.90
C ARG A 8 2.16 -6.46 -2.87
N ARG A 9 2.93 -7.20 -2.08
CA ARG A 9 2.35 -8.07 -1.06
C ARG A 9 1.63 -7.24 0.01
N MET A 10 2.25 -6.14 0.43
CA MET A 10 1.64 -5.26 1.42
C MET A 10 0.33 -4.69 0.89
N ALA A 11 0.33 -4.23 -0.36
CA ALA A 11 -0.87 -3.67 -0.98
C ALA A 11 -1.99 -4.71 -1.04
N TYR A 12 -1.64 -5.94 -1.39
CA TYR A 12 -2.62 -7.01 -1.46
C TYR A 12 -3.24 -7.29 -0.09
N GLU A 13 -2.40 -7.36 0.94
CA GLU A 13 -2.88 -7.61 2.29
C GLU A 13 -3.79 -6.49 2.77
N LEU A 14 -3.44 -5.25 2.46
CA LEU A 14 -4.27 -4.12 2.85
C LEU A 14 -5.62 -4.16 2.16
N ARG A 15 -5.65 -4.52 0.89
CA ARG A 15 -6.92 -4.64 0.17
C ARG A 15 -7.80 -5.72 0.79
N LYS A 16 -7.21 -6.83 1.19
CA LYS A 16 -7.97 -7.90 1.83
C LYS A 16 -8.61 -7.43 3.13
N ARG A 17 -8.01 -6.45 3.78
CA ARG A 17 -8.54 -5.91 5.04
C ARG A 17 -9.56 -4.81 4.82
N GLY A 18 -9.87 -4.50 3.56
CA GLY A 18 -10.90 -3.54 3.24
C GLY A 18 -10.41 -2.14 2.89
N PHE A 19 -9.11 -1.95 2.81
CA PHE A 19 -8.56 -0.66 2.40
C PHE A 19 -8.62 -0.53 0.88
N ASN A 20 -8.98 0.66 0.41
CA ASN A 20 -9.15 0.90 -1.02
C ASN A 20 -7.91 1.53 -1.62
N ILE A 21 -7.54 1.08 -2.81
CA ILE A 21 -6.46 1.70 -3.57
C ILE A 21 -7.05 2.89 -4.30
N LEU A 22 -6.44 4.07 -4.06
CA LEU A 22 -6.88 5.30 -4.74
C LEU A 22 -6.46 5.28 -6.20
N ARG A 23 -5.25 4.83 -6.47
CA ARG A 23 -4.75 4.69 -7.83
C ARG A 23 -3.47 3.87 -7.81
N VAL A 24 -3.07 3.42 -8.99
CA VAL A 24 -1.82 2.70 -9.18
C VAL A 24 -0.95 3.53 -10.12
N GLU A 25 0.29 3.77 -9.72
CA GLU A 25 1.23 4.58 -10.51
C GLU A 25 2.41 3.75 -10.95
N PRO A 26 3.02 4.07 -12.08
CA PRO A 26 4.23 3.37 -12.50
C PRO A 26 5.40 3.71 -11.59
N ASN A 27 6.25 2.72 -11.36
CA ASN A 27 7.46 2.92 -10.56
C ASN A 27 8.59 3.32 -11.52
N PRO A 28 9.11 4.56 -11.41
CA PRO A 28 10.15 5.03 -12.32
C PRO A 28 11.48 4.32 -12.12
N TYR A 29 11.69 3.72 -10.96
CA TYR A 29 12.96 3.06 -10.65
C TYR A 29 12.94 1.59 -10.99
N LYS A 30 11.76 0.96 -10.90
CA LYS A 30 11.60 -0.46 -11.21
C LYS A 30 10.32 -0.63 -12.02
N PRO A 31 10.41 -0.54 -13.34
CA PRO A 31 9.21 -0.55 -14.20
C PRO A 31 8.35 -1.80 -14.07
N GLU A 32 8.94 -2.91 -13.63
CA GLU A 32 8.17 -4.14 -13.46
C GLU A 32 7.30 -4.14 -12.20
N PHE A 33 7.44 -3.13 -11.35
CA PHE A 33 6.62 -3.01 -10.14
C PHE A 33 5.83 -1.72 -10.18
N ASP A 34 4.63 -1.77 -9.62
CA ASP A 34 3.77 -0.59 -9.52
C ASP A 34 3.80 -0.03 -8.12
N ILE A 35 3.44 1.26 -8.01
CA ILE A 35 3.26 1.92 -6.74
C ILE A 35 1.77 2.00 -6.46
N TYR A 36 1.34 1.46 -5.33
CA TYR A 36 -0.07 1.45 -4.95
C TYR A 36 -0.32 2.58 -3.97
N VAL A 37 -1.27 3.45 -4.30
CA VAL A 37 -1.54 4.64 -3.48
C VAL A 37 -2.84 4.43 -2.72
N PHE A 38 -2.74 4.52 -1.40
CA PHE A 38 -3.87 4.36 -0.48
C PHE A 38 -4.15 5.69 0.22
N GLU A 39 -5.37 5.84 0.71
CA GLU A 39 -5.68 6.95 1.60
C GLU A 39 -4.98 6.70 2.93
N GLU A 40 -4.15 7.65 3.36
CA GLU A 40 -3.42 7.49 4.62
C GLU A 40 -4.34 7.80 5.79
N THR A 41 -4.69 6.77 6.55
CA THR A 41 -5.50 6.88 7.74
C THR A 41 -4.77 6.23 8.90
N GLN A 42 -5.26 6.48 10.11
CA GLN A 42 -4.68 5.85 11.29
C GLN A 42 -4.82 4.33 11.19
N GLU A 43 -5.98 3.87 10.72
CA GLU A 43 -6.22 2.44 10.55
C GLU A 43 -5.24 1.83 9.58
N LEU A 44 -4.96 2.54 8.48
CA LEU A 44 -4.00 2.03 7.49
C LEU A 44 -2.62 1.90 8.11
N CYS A 45 -2.18 2.92 8.83
CA CYS A 45 -0.86 2.90 9.46
C CYS A 45 -0.74 1.76 10.45
N GLU A 46 -1.80 1.52 11.23
CA GLU A 46 -1.80 0.44 12.20
C GLU A 46 -1.74 -0.92 11.50
N ALA A 47 -2.50 -1.07 10.41
CA ALA A 47 -2.49 -2.31 9.65
C ALA A 47 -1.11 -2.58 9.06
N MET A 48 -0.48 -1.54 8.51
CA MET A 48 0.86 -1.68 7.96
C MET A 48 1.87 -2.09 9.01
N ARG A 49 1.75 -1.52 10.20
CA ARG A 49 2.64 -1.88 11.31
C ARG A 49 2.49 -3.35 11.67
N LYS A 50 1.25 -3.83 11.73
CA LYS A 50 1.00 -5.24 12.05
C LYS A 50 1.53 -6.16 10.96
N LEU A 51 1.39 -5.77 9.71
CA LEU A 51 1.84 -6.59 8.60
C LEU A 51 3.35 -6.66 8.50
N SER A 52 4.04 -5.59 8.86
CA SER A 52 5.49 -5.54 8.79
C SER A 52 6.15 -6.15 10.02
N LYS A 53 5.40 -6.38 11.08
CA LYS A 53 5.93 -6.97 12.30
C LYS A 53 6.04 -8.48 12.15
N LYS A 54 7.20 -9.00 12.45
CA LYS A 54 7.44 -10.44 12.38
C LYS A 54 7.36 -11.09 13.74
#